data_4769d99839fd01681d1eca79a3990c77
#
_entry.id   4769d99839fd01681d1eca79a3990c77
#
_cell.length_a   1.000
_cell.length_b   1.000
_cell.length_c   1.000
_cell.angle_alpha   90.00
_cell.angle_beta   90.00
_cell.angle_gamma   90.00
#
_symmetry.space_group_name_H-M   'P 1'
#
loop_
_entity.id
_entity.type
_entity.pdbx_description
1 polymer ?
#
loop_
_entity_poly.entity_id
_entity_poly.type
_entity_poly.pdbx_seq_one_letter_code
_entity_poly.pdbx_strand_id
1 'polypeptide(L)'
;MTDDIRKLNATRRAVLGGAAAAGAAAAMGPTILGGSKAQASEPQRGGTLRMGIGHGSTTDSLDPATYENGFSSGMGMGGLFNYITAVDETNQLEPELAEDWSASADAATWTFKIRKGVTFHNGKDVTPDDIVANLNYHRGEDSISAVSSLFEQVDDIRVDGDSVVISLNAGNADYPYSLSDYHLGIQPSDGEGNIADPASGIGAGSYMLVDYEPGIEATLERNPNYWKDDRGWFDEVIMTTIADPSARQNALMSGQVDVIDRVDTKTAHLLEQHPAVELVETTGTLHYTMPMRTDMAPFDDNNVRMALKYAIDRDEIIDKILRGYGVA
;
A
#
# COMPACT_ATOMS: atom_id res chain seq x y z
N MET A 1 -29.16 15.94 -14.20
CA MET A 1 -28.28 14.90 -14.74
C MET A 1 -27.27 14.57 -13.67
N THR A 2 -27.76 14.14 -12.53
CA THR A 2 -26.98 13.93 -11.29
C THR A 2 -27.74 12.91 -10.44
N ASP A 3 -27.77 11.64 -10.85
CA ASP A 3 -28.45 10.62 -10.02
C ASP A 3 -27.99 9.15 -10.26
N ASP A 4 -26.85 8.90 -10.92
CA ASP A 4 -26.42 7.52 -11.23
C ASP A 4 -25.09 7.08 -10.57
N ILE A 5 -24.51 7.84 -9.62
CA ILE A 5 -23.23 7.49 -8.99
C ILE A 5 -23.39 6.71 -7.66
N ARG A 6 -24.63 6.40 -7.24
CA ARG A 6 -24.87 5.78 -5.91
C ARG A 6 -25.08 4.27 -5.89
N LYS A 7 -24.68 3.51 -6.90
CA LYS A 7 -24.96 2.05 -6.93
C LYS A 7 -23.73 1.13 -6.99
N LEU A 8 -22.52 1.62 -6.75
CA LEU A 8 -21.30 0.78 -6.78
C LEU A 8 -20.66 0.51 -5.41
N ASN A 9 -21.33 0.81 -4.31
CA ASN A 9 -20.79 0.58 -2.96
C ASN A 9 -21.34 -0.72 -2.34
N ALA A 10 -20.99 -1.88 -2.89
CA ALA A 10 -21.18 -3.13 -2.17
C ALA A 10 -20.36 -4.25 -2.81
N THR A 11 -19.08 -4.41 -2.45
CA THR A 11 -18.45 -5.74 -2.51
C THR A 11 -16.96 -5.67 -2.11
N ARG A 12 -16.68 -5.61 -0.81
CA ARG A 12 -15.34 -5.91 -0.28
C ARG A 12 -15.35 -6.96 0.84
N ARG A 13 -16.38 -7.82 0.90
CA ARG A 13 -16.51 -8.81 1.99
C ARG A 13 -16.77 -10.24 1.54
N ALA A 14 -16.34 -10.66 0.37
CA ALA A 14 -16.69 -11.98 -0.15
C ALA A 14 -15.51 -12.87 -0.56
N VAL A 15 -14.38 -12.82 0.11
CA VAL A 15 -13.23 -13.66 -0.26
C VAL A 15 -12.73 -14.52 0.89
N LEU A 16 -13.53 -15.24 1.65
CA LEU A 16 -13.00 -16.37 2.42
C LEU A 16 -14.16 -17.17 3.06
N GLY A 17 -14.65 -18.16 2.36
CA GLY A 17 -15.61 -19.07 2.97
C GLY A 17 -16.04 -20.19 2.04
N GLY A 18 -15.23 -21.23 1.92
CA GLY A 18 -15.67 -22.40 1.19
C GLY A 18 -14.67 -23.54 1.10
N ALA A 19 -14.49 -24.28 2.17
CA ALA A 19 -14.06 -25.67 2.06
C ALA A 19 -14.41 -26.41 3.35
N ALA A 20 -15.46 -27.21 3.31
CA ALA A 20 -15.56 -28.58 3.84
C ALA A 20 -16.99 -28.94 4.18
N ALA A 21 -17.62 -29.80 3.37
CA ALA A 21 -18.49 -30.91 3.83
C ALA A 21 -18.90 -31.76 2.64
N ALA A 22 -18.24 -32.90 2.48
CA ALA A 22 -18.73 -34.01 1.67
C ALA A 22 -19.62 -34.90 2.54
N GLY A 23 -20.82 -35.26 2.02
CA GLY A 23 -21.50 -36.44 2.43
C GLY A 23 -22.92 -36.28 2.95
N ALA A 24 -23.91 -36.40 2.06
CA ALA A 24 -25.09 -37.30 2.17
C ALA A 24 -26.05 -37.02 1.00
N ALA A 25 -26.16 -37.96 0.08
CA ALA A 25 -27.16 -37.96 -0.96
C ALA A 25 -28.49 -38.52 -0.41
N ALA A 26 -29.62 -37.80 -0.60
CA ALA A 26 -30.95 -38.38 -0.70
C ALA A 26 -31.89 -37.41 -1.42
N ALA A 27 -32.58 -37.97 -2.38
CA ALA A 27 -33.49 -37.37 -3.34
C ALA A 27 -34.54 -36.39 -2.79
N MET A 28 -34.76 -35.26 -3.51
CA MET A 28 -36.08 -34.65 -3.73
C MET A 28 -36.01 -33.60 -4.82
N GLY A 29 -37.09 -33.45 -5.61
CA GLY A 29 -37.28 -32.84 -6.90
C GLY A 29 -36.89 -31.35 -7.08
N PRO A 30 -37.16 -30.77 -8.27
CA PRO A 30 -36.59 -29.50 -8.70
C PRO A 30 -37.24 -28.34 -7.97
N THR A 31 -36.59 -27.86 -6.93
CA THR A 31 -36.86 -26.55 -6.32
C THR A 31 -36.09 -25.51 -7.08
N ILE A 32 -36.80 -24.55 -7.64
CA ILE A 32 -36.23 -23.34 -8.24
C ILE A 32 -35.44 -22.64 -7.15
N LEU A 33 -34.11 -22.75 -7.21
CA LEU A 33 -33.19 -22.02 -6.36
C LEU A 33 -33.19 -20.54 -6.81
N GLY A 34 -34.01 -19.74 -6.13
CA GLY A 34 -33.84 -18.30 -6.15
C GLY A 34 -32.43 -17.98 -5.70
N GLY A 35 -31.69 -17.22 -6.51
CA GLY A 35 -30.34 -16.80 -6.19
C GLY A 35 -30.29 -16.10 -4.84
N SER A 36 -29.80 -16.80 -3.84
CA SER A 36 -29.40 -16.20 -2.57
C SER A 36 -28.19 -15.30 -2.87
N LYS A 37 -28.37 -13.98 -2.65
CA LYS A 37 -27.23 -13.08 -2.58
C LYS A 37 -26.24 -13.67 -1.59
N ALA A 38 -25.01 -13.91 -2.02
CA ALA A 38 -23.95 -14.31 -1.13
C ALA A 38 -23.86 -13.28 -0.01
N GLN A 39 -24.20 -13.68 1.19
CA GLN A 39 -24.05 -12.85 2.37
C GLN A 39 -22.55 -12.86 2.69
N ALA A 40 -21.91 -11.68 2.69
CA ALA A 40 -20.51 -11.58 3.05
C ALA A 40 -20.32 -12.25 4.42
N SER A 41 -19.50 -13.29 4.48
CA SER A 41 -19.14 -13.93 5.75
C SER A 41 -18.22 -12.98 6.53
N GLU A 42 -18.38 -12.96 7.84
CA GLU A 42 -17.42 -12.26 8.71
C GLU A 42 -15.99 -12.75 8.42
N PRO A 43 -14.99 -11.84 8.32
CA PRO A 43 -13.62 -12.26 8.11
C PRO A 43 -13.17 -13.23 9.20
N GLN A 44 -12.49 -14.32 8.83
CA GLN A 44 -11.98 -15.30 9.77
C GLN A 44 -10.48 -15.16 9.91
N ARG A 45 -9.98 -15.25 11.15
CA ARG A 45 -8.54 -15.26 11.42
C ARG A 45 -7.97 -16.65 11.22
N GLY A 46 -6.72 -16.70 10.75
CA GLY A 46 -5.95 -17.94 10.60
C GLY A 46 -5.58 -18.27 9.17
N GLY A 47 -4.80 -19.33 9.01
CA GLY A 47 -4.34 -19.82 7.71
C GLY A 47 -3.19 -19.01 7.10
N THR A 48 -2.79 -19.41 5.90
CA THR A 48 -1.69 -18.79 5.14
C THR A 48 -2.24 -18.10 3.90
N LEU A 49 -1.84 -16.85 3.67
CA LEU A 49 -2.06 -16.12 2.43
C LEU A 49 -0.82 -16.22 1.54
N ARG A 50 -0.96 -16.74 0.33
CA ARG A 50 0.11 -16.83 -0.66
C ARG A 50 -0.12 -15.81 -1.77
N MET A 51 0.86 -14.92 -1.97
CA MET A 51 0.75 -13.81 -2.91
C MET A 51 1.79 -13.96 -4.04
N GLY A 52 1.35 -13.90 -5.29
CA GLY A 52 2.22 -13.83 -6.46
C GLY A 52 2.39 -12.38 -6.90
N ILE A 53 3.58 -11.81 -6.74
CA ILE A 53 3.88 -10.41 -7.01
C ILE A 53 4.68 -10.27 -8.30
N GLY A 54 4.28 -9.33 -9.15
CA GLY A 54 4.86 -9.17 -10.49
C GLY A 54 6.24 -8.51 -10.55
N HIS A 55 6.69 -7.92 -9.46
CA HIS A 55 7.94 -7.17 -9.41
C HIS A 55 8.69 -7.46 -8.11
N GLY A 56 9.97 -7.72 -8.23
CA GLY A 56 10.96 -7.84 -7.18
C GLY A 56 12.34 -7.74 -7.79
N SER A 57 13.35 -7.37 -7.04
CA SER A 57 14.73 -7.24 -7.44
C SER A 57 15.66 -7.86 -6.40
N THR A 58 16.72 -8.53 -6.86
CA THR A 58 17.77 -9.02 -5.97
C THR A 58 18.54 -7.90 -5.25
N THR A 59 18.28 -6.65 -5.62
CA THR A 59 18.80 -5.45 -4.94
C THR A 59 17.81 -4.85 -3.94
N ASP A 60 16.62 -5.46 -3.75
CA ASP A 60 15.65 -5.00 -2.79
C ASP A 60 16.22 -5.02 -1.38
N SER A 61 15.92 -3.98 -0.63
CA SER A 61 16.31 -3.79 0.76
C SER A 61 15.09 -3.87 1.67
N LEU A 62 15.31 -4.07 2.96
CA LEU A 62 14.28 -3.92 3.99
C LEU A 62 14.16 -2.47 4.48
N ASP A 63 15.07 -1.58 4.05
CA ASP A 63 14.98 -0.15 4.32
C ASP A 63 13.87 0.50 3.48
N PRO A 64 12.74 0.93 4.09
CA PRO A 64 11.63 1.50 3.34
C PRO A 64 12.01 2.76 2.56
N ALA A 65 13.00 3.54 3.01
CA ALA A 65 13.46 4.74 2.30
C ALA A 65 13.97 4.45 0.88
N THR A 66 14.29 3.19 0.56
CA THR A 66 14.87 2.75 -0.71
C THR A 66 13.94 1.88 -1.55
N TYR A 67 12.67 1.75 -1.19
CA TYR A 67 11.72 0.90 -1.93
C TYR A 67 11.47 1.41 -3.36
N GLU A 68 11.60 0.52 -4.35
CA GLU A 68 11.45 0.88 -5.76
C GLU A 68 10.35 0.09 -6.49
N ASN A 69 9.79 -0.94 -5.86
CA ASN A 69 8.87 -1.84 -6.56
C ASN A 69 7.74 -2.36 -5.67
N GLY A 70 6.76 -3.02 -6.31
CA GLY A 70 5.55 -3.49 -5.65
C GLY A 70 5.77 -4.62 -4.64
N PHE A 71 6.88 -5.37 -4.71
CA PHE A 71 7.19 -6.40 -3.71
C PHE A 71 7.56 -5.74 -2.38
N SER A 72 8.57 -4.86 -2.40
CA SER A 72 9.04 -4.18 -1.19
C SER A 72 7.97 -3.26 -0.59
N SER A 73 7.31 -2.43 -1.41
CA SER A 73 6.25 -1.53 -0.92
C SER A 73 5.04 -2.30 -0.40
N GLY A 74 4.64 -3.40 -1.06
CA GLY A 74 3.54 -4.25 -0.62
C GLY A 74 3.85 -4.95 0.71
N MET A 75 5.07 -5.43 0.91
CA MET A 75 5.55 -5.99 2.16
C MET A 75 5.55 -4.94 3.28
N GLY A 76 6.07 -3.74 3.00
CA GLY A 76 6.13 -2.63 3.96
C GLY A 76 4.75 -2.16 4.40
N MET A 77 3.93 -1.66 3.45
CA MET A 77 2.59 -1.13 3.72
C MET A 77 1.59 -2.20 4.17
N GLY A 78 1.69 -3.38 3.60
CA GLY A 78 0.75 -4.47 3.89
C GLY A 78 1.03 -5.17 5.22
N GLY A 79 2.26 -5.13 5.70
CA GLY A 79 2.69 -5.98 6.81
C GLY A 79 3.59 -5.33 7.83
N LEU A 80 4.79 -4.88 7.43
CA LEU A 80 5.87 -4.59 8.37
C LEU A 80 5.72 -3.26 9.11
N PHE A 81 5.23 -2.20 8.44
CA PHE A 81 5.27 -0.85 8.98
C PHE A 81 3.88 -0.26 9.22
N ASN A 82 3.81 0.67 10.15
CA ASN A 82 2.79 1.70 10.23
C ASN A 82 3.42 3.05 9.86
N TYR A 83 2.56 4.00 9.49
CA TYR A 83 2.90 5.34 9.01
C TYR A 83 2.34 6.39 9.97
N ILE A 84 2.68 7.63 9.79
CA ILE A 84 2.12 8.71 10.64
C ILE A 84 0.64 8.88 10.34
N THR A 85 0.28 8.91 9.07
CA THR A 85 -1.09 8.94 8.55
C THR A 85 -1.29 7.81 7.56
N ALA A 86 -2.53 7.45 7.26
CA ALA A 86 -2.87 6.48 6.24
C ALA A 86 -3.91 7.07 5.26
N VAL A 87 -4.07 6.41 4.13
CA VAL A 87 -5.10 6.75 3.14
C VAL A 87 -6.00 5.54 2.95
N ASP A 88 -7.31 5.74 3.09
CA ASP A 88 -8.29 4.69 2.92
C ASP A 88 -8.56 4.34 1.44
N GLU A 89 -9.40 3.36 1.21
CA GLU A 89 -9.78 2.92 -0.13
C GLU A 89 -10.57 3.94 -0.95
N THR A 90 -11.02 5.02 -0.34
CA THR A 90 -11.71 6.13 -0.99
C THR A 90 -10.78 7.33 -1.22
N ASN A 91 -9.48 7.14 -1.00
CA ASN A 91 -8.44 8.15 -1.04
C ASN A 91 -8.63 9.27 0.00
N GLN A 92 -9.24 8.98 1.13
CA GLN A 92 -9.36 9.90 2.25
C GLN A 92 -8.26 9.64 3.27
N LEU A 93 -7.71 10.72 3.81
CA LEU A 93 -6.71 10.66 4.87
C LEU A 93 -7.35 10.16 6.17
N GLU A 94 -6.70 9.18 6.80
CA GLU A 94 -7.14 8.63 8.07
C GLU A 94 -6.02 8.59 9.12
N PRO A 95 -6.36 8.59 10.42
CA PRO A 95 -5.40 8.43 11.50
C PRO A 95 -4.70 7.07 11.47
N GLU A 96 -3.37 7.09 11.70
CA GLU A 96 -2.56 5.88 11.86
C GLU A 96 -1.76 5.97 13.17
N LEU A 97 -0.43 6.16 13.14
CA LEU A 97 0.36 6.43 14.35
C LEU A 97 0.07 7.81 14.93
N ALA A 98 -0.29 8.80 14.12
CA ALA A 98 -0.94 10.00 14.60
C ALA A 98 -2.43 9.72 14.80
N GLU A 99 -2.94 9.89 16.02
CA GLU A 99 -4.36 9.72 16.32
C GLU A 99 -5.19 10.97 15.95
N ASP A 100 -4.54 12.13 15.86
CA ASP A 100 -5.11 13.41 15.47
C ASP A 100 -4.01 14.38 15.03
N TRP A 101 -4.37 15.41 14.25
CA TRP A 101 -3.45 16.48 13.84
C TRP A 101 -4.15 17.80 13.63
N SER A 102 -3.36 18.88 13.71
CA SER A 102 -3.83 20.24 13.48
C SER A 102 -2.77 21.07 12.78
N ALA A 103 -3.21 22.11 12.08
CA ALA A 103 -2.35 23.05 11.40
C ALA A 103 -2.48 24.45 11.98
N SER A 104 -1.42 25.28 11.82
CA SER A 104 -1.51 26.72 11.93
C SER A 104 -2.42 27.30 10.83
N ALA A 105 -2.89 28.55 11.02
CA ALA A 105 -3.82 29.19 10.08
C ALA A 105 -3.29 29.30 8.64
N ASP A 106 -1.99 29.33 8.47
CA ASP A 106 -1.28 29.38 7.18
C ASP A 106 -0.82 28.00 6.68
N ALA A 107 -1.15 26.93 7.41
CA ALA A 107 -0.72 25.56 7.15
C ALA A 107 0.82 25.38 7.04
N ALA A 108 1.61 26.26 7.68
CA ALA A 108 3.06 26.18 7.73
C ALA A 108 3.59 25.44 8.96
N THR A 109 2.76 25.19 9.97
CA THR A 109 3.14 24.40 11.15
C THR A 109 2.07 23.34 11.38
N TRP A 110 2.49 22.08 11.47
CA TRP A 110 1.64 20.93 11.72
C TRP A 110 2.00 20.28 13.04
N THR A 111 0.99 19.90 13.82
CA THR A 111 1.14 19.17 15.07
C THR A 111 0.41 17.84 14.95
N PHE A 112 1.14 16.75 15.11
CA PHE A 112 0.62 15.38 15.05
C PHE A 112 0.67 14.76 16.46
N LYS A 113 -0.48 14.40 17.01
CA LYS A 113 -0.58 13.73 18.30
C LYS A 113 -0.32 12.23 18.11
N ILE A 114 0.74 11.71 18.72
CA ILE A 114 1.17 10.34 18.54
C ILE A 114 0.40 9.39 19.47
N ARG A 115 -0.08 8.30 18.89
CA ARG A 115 -0.84 7.25 19.57
C ARG A 115 0.02 6.53 20.60
N LYS A 116 -0.53 6.34 21.81
CA LYS A 116 0.11 5.56 22.88
C LYS A 116 -0.28 4.08 22.81
N GLY A 117 0.58 3.23 23.34
CA GLY A 117 0.30 1.79 23.48
C GLY A 117 0.52 1.00 22.18
N VAL A 118 1.15 1.61 21.17
CA VAL A 118 1.64 0.91 20.00
C VAL A 118 3.05 0.41 20.28
N THR A 119 3.36 -0.85 19.95
CA THR A 119 4.68 -1.43 20.10
C THR A 119 5.26 -1.84 18.76
N PHE A 120 6.54 -1.70 18.59
CA PHE A 120 7.31 -2.32 17.51
C PHE A 120 7.35 -3.84 17.67
N HIS A 121 7.73 -4.55 16.61
CA HIS A 121 7.89 -6.01 16.60
C HIS A 121 8.89 -6.51 17.65
N ASN A 122 9.87 -5.69 18.04
CA ASN A 122 10.83 -6.00 19.09
C ASN A 122 10.34 -5.70 20.53
N GLY A 123 9.10 -5.25 20.68
CA GLY A 123 8.46 -4.95 21.96
C GLY A 123 8.76 -3.57 22.54
N LYS A 124 9.56 -2.72 21.85
CA LYS A 124 9.77 -1.31 22.23
C LYS A 124 8.49 -0.52 21.94
N ASP A 125 8.07 0.38 22.83
CA ASP A 125 6.96 1.31 22.56
C ASP A 125 7.35 2.28 21.44
N VAL A 126 6.37 2.61 20.59
CA VAL A 126 6.48 3.69 19.61
C VAL A 126 6.34 5.03 20.33
N THR A 127 7.28 5.92 20.12
CA THR A 127 7.36 7.23 20.76
C THR A 127 7.47 8.37 19.75
N PRO A 128 7.18 9.63 20.14
CA PRO A 128 7.43 10.79 19.29
C PRO A 128 8.90 10.92 18.85
N ASP A 129 9.87 10.49 19.67
CA ASP A 129 11.30 10.48 19.31
C ASP A 129 11.58 9.53 18.15
N ASP A 130 10.91 8.37 18.10
CA ASP A 130 11.02 7.45 16.97
C ASP A 130 10.52 8.11 15.67
N ILE A 131 9.40 8.82 15.74
CA ILE A 131 8.85 9.55 14.58
C ILE A 131 9.85 10.61 14.09
N VAL A 132 10.41 11.41 15.01
CA VAL A 132 11.38 12.46 14.67
C VAL A 132 12.64 11.85 14.04
N ALA A 133 13.18 10.76 14.59
CA ALA A 133 14.33 10.06 14.05
C ALA A 133 14.07 9.57 12.61
N ASN A 134 12.90 8.93 12.38
CA ASN A 134 12.51 8.44 11.07
C ASN A 134 12.36 9.57 10.05
N LEU A 135 11.67 10.65 10.38
CA LEU A 135 11.50 11.77 9.44
C LEU A 135 12.83 12.47 9.12
N ASN A 136 13.74 12.59 10.11
CA ASN A 136 15.07 13.17 9.89
C ASN A 136 15.96 12.28 9.01
N TYR A 137 15.75 10.95 8.99
CA TYR A 137 16.47 10.04 8.11
C TYR A 137 16.31 10.37 6.62
N HIS A 138 15.17 10.93 6.24
CA HIS A 138 14.89 11.32 4.86
C HIS A 138 15.44 12.72 4.48
N ARG A 139 16.10 13.42 5.41
CA ARG A 139 16.58 14.80 5.25
C ARG A 139 18.09 14.85 5.07
N GLY A 140 18.54 15.94 4.45
CA GLY A 140 19.97 16.26 4.27
C GLY A 140 20.51 15.84 2.90
N GLU A 141 21.68 16.41 2.57
CA GLU A 141 22.32 16.22 1.25
C GLU A 141 22.81 14.77 1.04
N ASP A 142 23.11 14.06 2.13
CA ASP A 142 23.60 12.67 2.09
C ASP A 142 22.47 11.64 2.19
N SER A 143 21.19 12.06 2.22
CA SER A 143 20.07 11.13 2.33
C SER A 143 19.95 10.27 1.08
N ILE A 144 19.86 8.95 1.30
CA ILE A 144 19.62 7.95 0.24
C ILE A 144 18.13 7.75 -0.06
N SER A 145 17.27 8.49 0.64
CA SER A 145 15.82 8.33 0.53
C SER A 145 15.30 8.71 -0.85
N ALA A 146 14.50 7.83 -1.45
CA ALA A 146 13.80 8.09 -2.71
C ALA A 146 12.82 9.27 -2.62
N VAL A 147 12.43 9.66 -1.41
CA VAL A 147 11.47 10.75 -1.15
C VAL A 147 12.09 11.93 -0.40
N SER A 148 13.42 12.09 -0.43
CA SER A 148 14.11 13.21 0.22
C SER A 148 13.55 14.57 -0.22
N SER A 149 13.10 14.71 -1.47
CA SER A 149 12.48 15.93 -1.98
C SER A 149 11.20 16.36 -1.25
N LEU A 150 10.46 15.42 -0.63
CA LEU A 150 9.29 15.77 0.21
C LEU A 150 9.70 16.60 1.44
N PHE A 151 10.96 16.48 1.85
CA PHE A 151 11.50 17.14 3.05
C PHE A 151 12.23 18.45 2.75
N GLU A 152 12.40 18.86 1.48
CA GLU A 152 12.96 20.16 1.11
C GLU A 152 12.11 21.35 1.63
N GLN A 153 10.82 21.12 1.84
CA GLN A 153 9.91 22.09 2.42
C GLN A 153 9.94 22.13 3.97
N VAL A 154 10.69 21.25 4.63
CA VAL A 154 10.67 21.09 6.09
C VAL A 154 11.84 21.84 6.71
N ASP A 155 11.52 22.85 7.52
CA ASP A 155 12.52 23.63 8.27
C ASP A 155 12.91 22.91 9.57
N ASP A 156 11.92 22.43 10.35
CA ASP A 156 12.14 21.87 11.68
C ASP A 156 11.18 20.71 11.97
N ILE A 157 11.69 19.72 12.71
CA ILE A 157 10.89 18.60 13.25
C ILE A 157 11.29 18.40 14.70
N ARG A 158 10.34 18.48 15.62
CA ARG A 158 10.64 18.33 17.06
C ARG A 158 9.52 17.63 17.83
N VAL A 159 9.89 17.09 18.96
CA VAL A 159 8.93 16.55 19.94
C VAL A 159 8.36 17.69 20.77
N ASP A 160 7.05 17.65 21.03
CA ASP A 160 6.36 18.51 21.98
C ASP A 160 5.38 17.66 22.82
N GLY A 161 5.83 17.20 23.97
CA GLY A 161 5.10 16.25 24.80
C GLY A 161 4.79 14.93 24.08
N ASP A 162 3.51 14.63 23.88
CA ASP A 162 3.03 13.44 23.17
C ASP A 162 2.89 13.68 21.65
N SER A 163 3.35 14.81 21.15
CA SER A 163 3.17 15.22 19.77
C SER A 163 4.50 15.44 19.04
N VAL A 164 4.45 15.35 17.73
CA VAL A 164 5.50 15.80 16.82
C VAL A 164 5.03 17.06 16.13
N VAL A 165 5.86 18.10 16.18
CA VAL A 165 5.60 19.38 15.51
C VAL A 165 6.55 19.51 14.33
N ILE A 166 5.98 19.77 13.15
CA ILE A 166 6.70 19.93 11.88
C ILE A 166 6.47 21.36 11.38
N SER A 167 7.53 22.09 11.15
CA SER A 167 7.50 23.44 10.58
C SER A 167 7.96 23.40 9.12
N LEU A 168 7.16 24.01 8.25
CA LEU A 168 7.41 24.11 6.81
C LEU A 168 7.85 25.51 6.43
N ASN A 169 8.68 25.64 5.40
CA ASN A 169 9.12 26.91 4.86
C ASN A 169 8.02 27.68 4.08
N ALA A 170 6.94 27.00 3.75
CA ALA A 170 5.73 27.57 3.15
C ALA A 170 4.51 26.73 3.56
N GLY A 171 3.32 27.36 3.57
CA GLY A 171 2.08 26.66 3.89
C GLY A 171 1.77 25.57 2.88
N ASN A 172 1.44 24.35 3.38
CA ASN A 172 1.03 23.20 2.59
C ASN A 172 -0.13 22.48 3.29
N ALA A 173 -1.34 22.65 2.77
CA ALA A 173 -2.54 22.02 3.34
C ALA A 173 -2.60 20.52 3.12
N ASP A 174 -1.89 20.00 2.12
CA ASP A 174 -1.86 18.58 1.77
C ASP A 174 -0.69 17.82 2.43
N TYR A 175 0.11 18.50 3.27
CA TYR A 175 1.27 17.90 3.90
C TYR A 175 0.99 16.58 4.64
N PRO A 176 -0.13 16.41 5.37
CA PRO A 176 -0.45 15.13 6.01
C PRO A 176 -0.58 13.94 5.06
N TYR A 177 -0.99 14.16 3.80
CA TYR A 177 -0.99 13.09 2.79
C TYR A 177 0.43 12.62 2.45
N SER A 178 1.42 13.53 2.44
CA SER A 178 2.82 13.15 2.21
C SER A 178 3.35 12.19 3.27
N LEU A 179 2.80 12.21 4.49
CA LEU A 179 3.22 11.35 5.60
C LEU A 179 2.63 9.93 5.54
N SER A 180 1.80 9.62 4.56
CA SER A 180 1.31 8.27 4.25
C SER A 180 2.13 7.57 3.16
N ASP A 181 3.19 8.20 2.65
CA ASP A 181 4.04 7.62 1.61
C ASP A 181 4.73 6.34 2.11
N TYR A 182 4.76 5.30 1.27
CA TYR A 182 5.26 3.97 1.64
C TYR A 182 6.75 3.92 1.97
N HIS A 183 7.52 4.95 1.64
CA HIS A 183 8.91 5.07 2.06
C HIS A 183 9.06 5.55 3.51
N LEU A 184 8.01 6.10 4.11
CA LEU A 184 8.02 6.68 5.45
C LEU A 184 7.57 5.70 6.54
N GLY A 185 7.85 4.41 6.36
CA GLY A 185 7.56 3.38 7.36
C GLY A 185 8.31 3.62 8.66
N ILE A 186 7.60 3.67 9.79
CA ILE A 186 8.20 4.01 11.08
C ILE A 186 8.89 2.81 11.71
N GLN A 187 10.14 3.00 12.11
CA GLN A 187 11.08 2.04 12.68
C GLN A 187 11.60 2.51 14.04
N PRO A 188 12.11 1.58 14.90
CA PRO A 188 12.66 1.96 16.19
C PRO A 188 13.91 2.84 16.06
N SER A 189 13.98 3.90 16.85
CA SER A 189 15.19 4.73 17.00
C SER A 189 16.19 4.09 17.97
N ASP A 190 17.47 4.48 17.82
CA ASP A 190 18.57 4.11 18.72
C ASP A 190 18.56 4.91 20.04
N GLY A 191 17.70 5.93 20.15
CA GLY A 191 17.63 6.85 21.29
C GLY A 191 18.64 8.02 21.20
N GLU A 192 19.44 8.07 20.14
CA GLU A 192 20.40 9.16 19.86
C GLU A 192 19.93 10.04 18.68
N GLY A 193 18.72 9.78 18.18
CA GLY A 193 18.09 10.54 17.09
C GLY A 193 18.22 9.91 15.71
N ASN A 194 18.72 8.67 15.61
CA ASN A 194 18.77 7.92 14.36
C ASN A 194 17.86 6.70 14.40
N ILE A 195 17.58 6.09 13.25
CA ILE A 195 16.98 4.76 13.14
C ILE A 195 18.03 3.74 13.60
N ALA A 196 17.65 2.79 14.48
CA ALA A 196 18.57 1.83 15.04
C ALA A 196 19.22 0.91 13.99
N ASP A 197 18.40 0.41 13.06
CA ASP A 197 18.82 -0.38 11.89
C ASP A 197 17.76 -0.26 10.78
N PRO A 198 17.99 0.60 9.79
CA PRO A 198 17.02 0.83 8.71
C PRO A 198 16.66 -0.41 7.89
N ALA A 199 17.56 -1.39 7.81
CA ALA A 199 17.37 -2.62 7.05
C ALA A 199 16.92 -3.82 7.91
N SER A 200 16.51 -3.60 9.16
CA SER A 200 16.09 -4.69 10.06
C SER A 200 14.75 -5.32 9.69
N GLY A 201 13.87 -4.61 8.96
CA GLY A 201 12.48 -5.00 8.75
C GLY A 201 11.61 -4.91 10.01
N ILE A 202 12.11 -4.31 11.09
CA ILE A 202 11.37 -4.10 12.35
C ILE A 202 10.52 -2.85 12.23
N GLY A 203 9.20 -3.02 12.24
CA GLY A 203 8.23 -1.97 12.27
C GLY A 203 7.19 -2.19 13.37
N ALA A 204 6.04 -1.53 13.24
CA ALA A 204 4.90 -1.68 14.15
C ALA A 204 3.67 -2.25 13.43
N GLY A 205 3.85 -2.88 12.28
CA GLY A 205 2.79 -3.38 11.41
C GLY A 205 2.12 -4.66 11.90
N SER A 206 1.14 -5.12 11.12
CA SER A 206 0.31 -6.28 11.45
C SER A 206 1.01 -7.63 11.27
N TYR A 207 2.16 -7.65 10.61
CA TYR A 207 2.99 -8.83 10.40
C TYR A 207 4.44 -8.53 10.73
N MET A 208 5.16 -9.57 11.15
CA MET A 208 6.60 -9.58 11.47
C MET A 208 7.34 -10.39 10.42
N LEU A 209 8.55 -9.98 10.05
CA LEU A 209 9.40 -10.69 9.12
C LEU A 209 9.96 -11.97 9.73
N VAL A 210 9.79 -13.10 9.03
CA VAL A 210 10.36 -14.42 9.42
C VAL A 210 11.54 -14.77 8.54
N ASP A 211 11.37 -14.61 7.22
CA ASP A 211 12.41 -14.93 6.24
C ASP A 211 12.31 -13.96 5.05
N TYR A 212 13.46 -13.68 4.44
CA TYR A 212 13.53 -12.74 3.33
C TYR A 212 14.67 -13.09 2.38
N GLU A 213 14.31 -13.42 1.15
CA GLU A 213 15.22 -13.54 0.03
C GLU A 213 14.93 -12.41 -0.97
N PRO A 214 15.81 -11.38 -1.08
CA PRO A 214 15.55 -10.19 -1.87
C PRO A 214 15.09 -10.49 -3.30
N GLY A 215 13.95 -9.94 -3.69
CA GLY A 215 13.37 -10.10 -5.01
C GLY A 215 12.86 -11.50 -5.35
N ILE A 216 12.86 -12.43 -4.42
CA ILE A 216 12.42 -13.82 -4.61
C ILE A 216 11.23 -14.14 -3.73
N GLU A 217 11.41 -14.12 -2.39
CA GLU A 217 10.36 -14.50 -1.46
C GLU A 217 10.49 -13.76 -0.12
N ALA A 218 9.37 -13.52 0.52
CA ALA A 218 9.29 -13.09 1.90
C ALA A 218 8.24 -13.90 2.64
N THR A 219 8.56 -14.34 3.85
CA THR A 219 7.62 -14.99 4.77
C THR A 219 7.40 -14.09 5.97
N LEU A 220 6.15 -13.80 6.25
CA LEU A 220 5.72 -12.97 7.35
C LEU A 220 4.79 -13.75 8.27
N GLU A 221 4.90 -13.54 9.57
CA GLU A 221 3.99 -14.07 10.58
C GLU A 221 3.16 -12.96 11.22
N ARG A 222 1.95 -13.28 11.67
CA ARG A 222 1.08 -12.29 12.30
C ARG A 222 1.71 -11.75 13.58
N ASN A 223 1.72 -10.42 13.72
CA ASN A 223 2.08 -9.74 14.96
C ASN A 223 0.98 -9.95 16.02
N PRO A 224 1.24 -10.70 17.09
CA PRO A 224 0.24 -10.96 18.13
C PRO A 224 -0.11 -9.72 18.96
N ASN A 225 0.74 -8.69 18.93
CA ASN A 225 0.60 -7.46 19.69
C ASN A 225 0.15 -6.28 18.81
N TYR A 226 -0.36 -6.56 17.59
CA TYR A 226 -0.81 -5.50 16.71
C TYR A 226 -1.99 -4.73 17.33
N TRP A 227 -1.91 -3.41 17.31
CA TRP A 227 -2.83 -2.52 18.01
C TRP A 227 -4.21 -2.35 17.34
N LYS A 228 -4.35 -2.69 16.04
CA LYS A 228 -5.65 -2.74 15.34
C LYS A 228 -6.19 -4.17 15.36
N ASP A 229 -7.51 -4.31 15.48
CA ASP A 229 -8.20 -5.60 15.49
C ASP A 229 -8.82 -5.98 14.14
N ASP A 230 -8.84 -5.05 13.20
CA ASP A 230 -9.39 -5.18 11.84
C ASP A 230 -8.34 -5.48 10.76
N ARG A 231 -7.12 -5.85 11.14
CA ARG A 231 -5.98 -6.20 10.28
C ARG A 231 -5.32 -7.50 10.75
N GLY A 232 -4.33 -8.00 9.99
CA GLY A 232 -3.58 -9.20 10.36
C GLY A 232 -4.48 -10.45 10.45
N TRP A 233 -5.28 -10.71 9.41
CA TRP A 233 -6.26 -11.80 9.41
C TRP A 233 -5.64 -13.18 9.29
N PHE A 234 -4.55 -13.33 8.52
CA PHE A 234 -3.85 -14.60 8.33
C PHE A 234 -2.80 -14.82 9.43
N ASP A 235 -2.48 -16.09 9.73
CA ASP A 235 -1.38 -16.44 10.63
C ASP A 235 -0.03 -16.21 9.96
N GLU A 236 0.02 -16.43 8.64
CA GLU A 236 1.21 -16.35 7.81
C GLU A 236 0.89 -15.70 6.47
N VAL A 237 1.83 -14.94 5.92
CA VAL A 237 1.78 -14.41 4.55
C VAL A 237 3.07 -14.79 3.84
N ILE A 238 2.95 -15.43 2.68
CA ILE A 238 4.08 -15.78 1.81
C ILE A 238 3.94 -14.93 0.56
N MET A 239 4.92 -14.09 0.28
CA MET A 239 5.00 -13.26 -0.92
C MET A 239 6.08 -13.82 -1.82
N THR A 240 5.74 -14.24 -3.04
CA THR A 240 6.68 -14.81 -4.01
C THR A 240 6.70 -13.94 -5.28
N THR A 241 7.87 -13.61 -5.80
CA THR A 241 7.99 -12.89 -7.07
C THR A 241 7.72 -13.83 -8.24
N ILE A 242 6.71 -13.51 -9.04
CA ILE A 242 6.39 -14.21 -10.29
C ILE A 242 6.30 -13.16 -11.41
N ALA A 243 7.44 -12.84 -12.01
CA ALA A 243 7.56 -11.72 -12.96
C ALA A 243 6.74 -11.91 -14.24
N ASP A 244 6.69 -13.12 -14.81
CA ASP A 244 5.90 -13.40 -16.01
C ASP A 244 4.40 -13.36 -15.73
N PRO A 245 3.61 -12.50 -16.40
CA PRO A 245 2.17 -12.37 -16.15
C PRO A 245 1.39 -13.66 -16.38
N SER A 246 1.78 -14.47 -17.38
CA SER A 246 1.09 -15.73 -17.69
C SER A 246 1.39 -16.79 -16.64
N ALA A 247 2.65 -16.88 -16.17
CA ALA A 247 3.02 -17.76 -15.06
C ALA A 247 2.30 -17.37 -13.78
N ARG A 248 2.21 -16.07 -13.48
CA ARG A 248 1.51 -15.55 -12.29
C ARG A 248 0.01 -15.86 -12.35
N GLN A 249 -0.64 -15.66 -13.49
CA GLN A 249 -2.04 -16.05 -13.70
C GLN A 249 -2.23 -17.57 -13.56
N ASN A 250 -1.34 -18.39 -14.09
CA ASN A 250 -1.40 -19.84 -13.97
C ASN A 250 -1.21 -20.29 -12.51
N ALA A 251 -0.35 -19.63 -11.74
CA ALA A 251 -0.17 -19.92 -10.32
C ALA A 251 -1.47 -19.66 -9.53
N LEU A 252 -2.20 -18.57 -9.82
CA LEU A 252 -3.52 -18.29 -9.24
C LEU A 252 -4.53 -19.37 -9.64
N MET A 253 -4.62 -19.68 -10.94
CA MET A 253 -5.59 -20.63 -11.46
C MET A 253 -5.37 -22.06 -10.96
N SER A 254 -4.13 -22.44 -10.66
CA SER A 254 -3.79 -23.76 -10.08
C SER A 254 -3.90 -23.81 -8.56
N GLY A 255 -4.17 -22.68 -7.89
CA GLY A 255 -4.19 -22.57 -6.43
C GLY A 255 -2.80 -22.62 -5.78
N GLN A 256 -1.74 -22.36 -6.55
CA GLN A 256 -0.39 -22.22 -6.01
C GLN A 256 -0.26 -20.91 -5.20
N VAL A 257 -0.92 -19.85 -5.65
CA VAL A 257 -1.10 -18.60 -4.92
C VAL A 257 -2.58 -18.26 -4.79
N ASP A 258 -2.92 -17.44 -3.80
CA ASP A 258 -4.29 -17.03 -3.48
C ASP A 258 -4.64 -15.66 -4.05
N VAL A 259 -3.63 -14.82 -4.25
CA VAL A 259 -3.76 -13.46 -4.79
C VAL A 259 -2.62 -13.17 -5.74
N ILE A 260 -2.90 -12.43 -6.80
CA ILE A 260 -1.88 -11.86 -7.69
C ILE A 260 -2.13 -10.36 -7.90
N ASP A 261 -1.06 -9.62 -8.10
CA ASP A 261 -1.10 -8.23 -8.53
C ASP A 261 -1.01 -8.10 -10.06
N ARG A 262 -1.24 -6.88 -10.57
CA ARG A 262 -0.95 -6.47 -11.95
C ARG A 262 -1.43 -7.47 -13.01
N VAL A 263 -2.71 -7.77 -12.96
CA VAL A 263 -3.37 -8.61 -13.97
C VAL A 263 -3.19 -7.99 -15.36
N ASP A 264 -2.77 -8.81 -16.35
CA ASP A 264 -2.69 -8.34 -17.73
C ASP A 264 -4.09 -7.99 -18.24
N THR A 265 -4.30 -6.72 -18.58
CA THR A 265 -5.59 -6.20 -19.07
C THR A 265 -6.10 -6.94 -20.32
N LYS A 266 -5.21 -7.59 -21.09
CA LYS A 266 -5.59 -8.41 -22.24
C LYS A 266 -6.31 -9.69 -21.83
N THR A 267 -6.02 -10.23 -20.65
CA THR A 267 -6.54 -11.51 -20.16
C THR A 267 -7.45 -11.36 -18.96
N ALA A 268 -7.62 -10.14 -18.40
CA ALA A 268 -8.47 -9.84 -17.25
C ALA A 268 -9.89 -10.42 -17.42
N HIS A 269 -10.49 -10.26 -18.59
CA HIS A 269 -11.82 -10.78 -18.90
C HIS A 269 -11.94 -12.31 -18.80
N LEU A 270 -10.84 -13.06 -18.92
CA LEU A 270 -10.84 -14.52 -18.73
C LEU A 270 -10.89 -14.87 -17.25
N LEU A 271 -10.26 -14.07 -16.40
CA LEU A 271 -10.32 -14.23 -14.94
C LEU A 271 -11.71 -13.88 -14.41
N GLU A 272 -12.34 -12.83 -14.92
CA GLU A 272 -13.72 -12.47 -14.55
C GLU A 272 -14.75 -13.58 -14.81
N GLN A 273 -14.49 -14.41 -15.81
CA GLN A 273 -15.37 -15.54 -16.14
C GLN A 273 -15.13 -16.78 -15.28
N HIS A 274 -14.04 -16.78 -14.49
CA HIS A 274 -13.68 -17.95 -13.68
C HIS A 274 -14.41 -17.92 -12.34
N PRO A 275 -15.21 -18.96 -11.99
CA PRO A 275 -16.12 -18.92 -10.83
C PRO A 275 -15.40 -18.88 -9.46
N ALA A 276 -14.11 -19.22 -9.40
CA ALA A 276 -13.30 -19.24 -8.17
C ALA A 276 -12.35 -18.03 -8.05
N VAL A 277 -12.42 -17.08 -8.99
CA VAL A 277 -11.54 -15.90 -9.01
C VAL A 277 -12.39 -14.65 -9.03
N GLU A 278 -11.99 -13.64 -8.28
CA GLU A 278 -12.56 -12.31 -8.29
C GLU A 278 -11.51 -11.33 -8.83
N LEU A 279 -11.89 -10.53 -9.82
CA LEU A 279 -11.09 -9.40 -10.28
C LEU A 279 -11.43 -8.17 -9.46
N VAL A 280 -10.47 -7.65 -8.72
CA VAL A 280 -10.63 -6.43 -7.92
C VAL A 280 -9.94 -5.27 -8.65
N GLU A 281 -10.74 -4.29 -9.06
CA GLU A 281 -10.25 -3.04 -9.62
C GLU A 281 -10.34 -1.93 -8.57
N THR A 282 -9.23 -1.23 -8.37
CA THR A 282 -9.17 -0.10 -7.43
C THR A 282 -8.57 1.10 -8.12
N THR A 283 -9.18 2.28 -7.92
CA THR A 283 -8.59 3.55 -8.33
C THR A 283 -7.64 4.00 -7.22
N GLY A 284 -6.36 4.14 -7.57
CA GLY A 284 -5.30 4.54 -6.65
C GLY A 284 -4.43 5.66 -7.24
N THR A 285 -3.26 5.84 -6.67
CA THR A 285 -2.28 6.85 -7.09
C THR A 285 -1.37 6.37 -8.23
N LEU A 286 -1.48 5.09 -8.65
CA LEU A 286 -0.69 4.59 -9.78
C LEU A 286 -1.07 5.34 -11.06
N HIS A 287 -0.07 5.90 -11.71
CA HIS A 287 -0.27 6.65 -12.95
C HIS A 287 0.83 6.36 -13.97
N TYR A 288 0.48 6.46 -15.24
CA TYR A 288 1.44 6.39 -16.33
C TYR A 288 1.81 7.80 -16.78
N THR A 289 3.10 8.10 -16.77
CA THR A 289 3.64 9.41 -17.19
C THR A 289 4.70 9.25 -18.25
N MET A 290 4.91 10.32 -19.01
CA MET A 290 6.05 10.51 -19.90
C MET A 290 6.85 11.71 -19.40
N PRO A 291 7.71 11.54 -18.39
CA PRO A 291 8.48 12.64 -17.83
C PRO A 291 9.44 13.22 -18.89
N MET A 292 9.54 14.54 -18.92
CA MET A 292 10.41 15.25 -19.85
C MET A 292 11.43 16.07 -19.04
N ARG A 293 12.72 15.87 -19.34
CA ARG A 293 13.82 16.61 -18.75
C ARG A 293 13.80 18.05 -19.26
N THR A 294 13.26 18.97 -18.46
CA THR A 294 13.10 20.38 -18.87
C THR A 294 14.41 21.17 -18.88
N ASP A 295 15.46 20.59 -18.34
CA ASP A 295 16.84 21.08 -18.33
C ASP A 295 17.67 20.62 -19.54
N MET A 296 17.09 19.83 -20.46
CA MET A 296 17.78 19.28 -21.63
C MET A 296 16.97 19.47 -22.92
N ALA A 297 17.68 19.81 -24.02
CA ALA A 297 17.10 19.84 -25.35
C ALA A 297 16.65 18.42 -25.78
N PRO A 298 15.52 18.27 -26.50
CA PRO A 298 14.65 19.36 -26.97
C PRO A 298 13.55 19.75 -25.96
N PHE A 299 13.55 19.20 -24.76
CA PHE A 299 12.48 19.36 -23.77
C PHE A 299 12.61 20.64 -22.93
N ASP A 300 13.69 21.38 -23.05
CA ASP A 300 13.84 22.74 -22.55
C ASP A 300 12.89 23.73 -23.26
N ASP A 301 12.51 23.45 -24.54
CA ASP A 301 11.47 24.20 -25.25
C ASP A 301 10.06 23.79 -24.81
N ASN A 302 9.32 24.73 -24.21
CA ASN A 302 7.93 24.49 -23.81
C ASN A 302 7.00 24.12 -24.98
N ASN A 303 7.26 24.62 -26.21
CA ASN A 303 6.42 24.27 -27.37
C ASN A 303 6.57 22.80 -27.73
N VAL A 304 7.76 22.23 -27.60
CA VAL A 304 7.98 20.78 -27.81
C VAL A 304 7.20 19.97 -26.78
N ARG A 305 7.27 20.33 -25.51
CA ARG A 305 6.51 19.63 -24.46
C ARG A 305 5.00 19.71 -24.68
N MET A 306 4.52 20.90 -25.05
CA MET A 306 3.08 21.09 -25.34
C MET A 306 2.64 20.35 -26.60
N ALA A 307 3.47 20.30 -27.66
CA ALA A 307 3.17 19.50 -28.84
C ALA A 307 2.99 18.02 -28.51
N LEU A 308 3.90 17.45 -27.71
CA LEU A 308 3.77 16.06 -27.26
C LEU A 308 2.53 15.85 -26.40
N LYS A 309 2.25 16.79 -25.47
CA LYS A 309 1.06 16.72 -24.63
C LYS A 309 -0.25 16.71 -25.45
N TYR A 310 -0.32 17.51 -26.50
CA TYR A 310 -1.50 17.57 -27.39
C TYR A 310 -1.56 16.41 -28.38
N ALA A 311 -0.46 15.73 -28.66
CA ALA A 311 -0.42 14.57 -29.54
C ALA A 311 -0.97 13.28 -28.89
N ILE A 312 -1.13 13.26 -27.55
CA ILE A 312 -1.58 12.10 -26.81
C ILE A 312 -3.09 12.17 -26.61
N ASP A 313 -3.79 11.20 -27.18
CA ASP A 313 -5.20 10.91 -26.86
C ASP A 313 -5.24 9.89 -25.72
N ARG A 314 -5.61 10.36 -24.52
CA ARG A 314 -5.62 9.52 -23.31
C ARG A 314 -6.77 8.53 -23.32
N ASP A 315 -7.92 8.92 -23.84
CA ASP A 315 -9.08 8.05 -23.94
C ASP A 315 -8.81 6.89 -24.90
N GLU A 316 -8.10 7.18 -26.03
CA GLU A 316 -7.68 6.15 -26.95
C GLU A 316 -6.68 5.16 -26.32
N ILE A 317 -5.75 5.63 -25.47
CA ILE A 317 -4.84 4.77 -24.72
C ILE A 317 -5.62 3.88 -23.76
N ILE A 318 -6.57 4.43 -23.02
CA ILE A 318 -7.40 3.66 -22.09
C ILE A 318 -8.19 2.59 -22.85
N ASP A 319 -8.87 2.96 -23.91
CA ASP A 319 -9.68 2.02 -24.69
C ASP A 319 -8.83 0.91 -25.36
N LYS A 320 -7.78 1.30 -26.10
CA LYS A 320 -7.03 0.35 -26.94
C LYS A 320 -5.92 -0.39 -26.23
N ILE A 321 -5.24 0.27 -25.29
CA ILE A 321 -4.07 -0.29 -24.59
C ILE A 321 -4.47 -0.87 -23.26
N LEU A 322 -5.19 -0.10 -22.45
CA LEU A 322 -5.61 -0.51 -21.11
C LEU A 322 -6.94 -1.26 -21.08
N ARG A 323 -7.61 -1.43 -22.26
CA ARG A 323 -8.85 -2.19 -22.39
C ARG A 323 -10.00 -1.69 -21.51
N GLY A 324 -10.05 -0.40 -21.26
CA GLY A 324 -11.04 0.24 -20.40
C GLY A 324 -10.64 0.34 -18.92
N TYR A 325 -9.53 -0.28 -18.51
CA TYR A 325 -9.05 -0.20 -17.11
C TYR A 325 -8.22 1.07 -16.90
N GLY A 326 -8.80 2.07 -16.25
CA GLY A 326 -8.15 3.33 -15.94
C GLY A 326 -9.01 4.54 -16.22
N VAL A 327 -8.49 5.71 -15.88
CA VAL A 327 -9.12 7.02 -16.11
C VAL A 327 -8.12 7.99 -16.72
N ALA A 328 -8.60 8.91 -17.58
CA ALA A 328 -7.77 9.92 -18.26
C ALA A 328 -7.42 11.09 -17.33
#